data_ee8a1574087c7195b9e69081b46fc980
#
_entry.id   ee8a1574087c7195b9e69081b46fc980
#
_cell.length_a   1.000
_cell.length_b   1.000
_cell.length_c   1.000
_cell.angle_alpha   90.00
_cell.angle_beta   90.00
_cell.angle_gamma   90.00
#
_symmetry.space_group_name_H-M   'P 1'
#
loop_
_entity.id
_entity.type
_entity.pdbx_description
1 polymer ?
#
loop_
_entity_poly.entity_id
_entity_poly.type
_entity_poly.pdbx_seq_one_letter_code
_entity_poly.pdbx_strand_id
1 'polypeptide(L)'
;NMTVWDALQQLPGVTWDNPTGNYIKSVTYGGVTIGEFTNGKNSGWMYTLNGKYPMLGVSEQYLKKGDVIVFHYTDDYTLEAADMGPAPEEKKTADEVIALINAIGVVDLTKGDVIAKARAAYDALSAADKKLVTNYQTLLDAEAAYAKLVAELGKKADSIYKTTGDYLAKLGTPGVGSIGGEWMALGLARSGRTVPEGYYDAVVKYVKDNIDSNGRLDKNKATENARIILALTAIGKDVTNVDGHDLLAGLNEMSYLSKQGINGAIFTLIALDSHNYTPAGDVTRDKLVQVILDAQIS
;
A
#
# COMPACT_ATOMS: atom_id res chain seq x y z
N ASN A 1 -3.98 -30.36 31.00
CA ASN A 1 -4.29 -29.31 30.02
C ASN A 1 -4.92 -28.14 30.75
N MET A 2 -4.34 -26.97 30.65
CA MET A 2 -4.81 -25.72 31.24
C MET A 2 -5.85 -25.07 30.33
N THR A 3 -6.96 -24.59 30.88
CA THR A 3 -7.94 -23.80 30.13
C THR A 3 -7.66 -22.29 30.29
N VAL A 4 -8.34 -21.45 29.50
CA VAL A 4 -8.31 -19.99 29.71
C VAL A 4 -8.78 -19.65 31.13
N TRP A 5 -9.83 -20.32 31.62
CA TRP A 5 -10.32 -20.15 33.00
C TRP A 5 -9.25 -20.47 34.04
N ASP A 6 -8.55 -21.59 33.90
CA ASP A 6 -7.47 -21.97 34.82
C ASP A 6 -6.35 -20.90 34.86
N ALA A 7 -6.05 -20.30 33.73
CA ALA A 7 -5.04 -19.24 33.65
C ALA A 7 -5.52 -17.92 34.30
N LEU A 8 -6.78 -17.53 34.08
CA LEU A 8 -7.36 -16.33 34.68
C LEU A 8 -7.38 -16.42 36.22
N GLN A 9 -7.66 -17.58 36.75
CA GLN A 9 -7.67 -17.80 38.22
C GLN A 9 -6.29 -17.64 38.90
N GLN A 10 -5.20 -17.72 38.12
CA GLN A 10 -3.85 -17.54 38.63
C GLN A 10 -3.43 -16.06 38.73
N LEU A 11 -4.25 -15.13 38.25
CA LEU A 11 -3.93 -13.70 38.33
C LEU A 11 -4.15 -13.18 39.75
N PRO A 12 -3.09 -12.69 40.46
CA PRO A 12 -3.21 -12.24 41.82
C PRO A 12 -4.04 -10.95 41.91
N GLY A 13 -4.91 -10.87 42.91
CA GLY A 13 -5.69 -9.66 43.23
C GLY A 13 -6.87 -9.41 42.31
N VAL A 14 -7.18 -10.33 41.35
CA VAL A 14 -8.34 -10.25 40.48
C VAL A 14 -9.40 -11.24 40.95
N THR A 15 -10.65 -10.78 41.04
CA THR A 15 -11.82 -11.64 41.32
C THR A 15 -12.69 -11.68 40.07
N TRP A 16 -13.09 -12.89 39.69
CA TRP A 16 -13.86 -13.17 38.50
C TRP A 16 -15.25 -13.68 38.87
N ASP A 17 -16.32 -13.03 38.36
CA ASP A 17 -17.68 -13.56 38.45
C ASP A 17 -17.97 -14.35 37.18
N ASN A 18 -17.98 -15.68 37.29
CA ASN A 18 -18.22 -16.64 36.22
C ASN A 18 -19.40 -17.55 36.57
N PRO A 19 -20.65 -17.06 36.46
CA PRO A 19 -21.82 -17.75 36.98
C PRO A 19 -22.17 -19.05 36.23
N THR A 20 -21.72 -19.18 34.95
CA THR A 20 -22.01 -20.36 34.13
C THR A 20 -20.82 -21.30 33.94
N GLY A 21 -19.64 -20.91 34.43
CA GLY A 21 -18.40 -21.61 34.18
C GLY A 21 -17.70 -21.18 32.88
N ASN A 22 -18.41 -20.67 31.91
CA ASN A 22 -17.88 -20.32 30.56
C ASN A 22 -17.95 -18.84 30.19
N TYR A 23 -18.61 -18.03 31.02
CA TYR A 23 -18.90 -16.63 30.72
C TYR A 23 -18.50 -15.72 31.91
N ILE A 24 -17.64 -14.76 31.64
CA ILE A 24 -17.22 -13.78 32.66
C ILE A 24 -18.21 -12.62 32.71
N LYS A 25 -19.02 -12.55 33.77
CA LYS A 25 -20.01 -11.51 33.95
C LYS A 25 -19.41 -10.22 34.51
N SER A 26 -18.48 -10.32 35.46
CA SER A 26 -17.79 -9.17 35.99
C SER A 26 -16.38 -9.52 36.50
N VAL A 27 -15.55 -8.48 36.55
CA VAL A 27 -14.17 -8.56 37.06
C VAL A 27 -13.98 -7.49 38.11
N THR A 28 -13.38 -7.86 39.24
CA THR A 28 -13.01 -6.94 40.30
C THR A 28 -11.50 -6.90 40.49
N TYR A 29 -10.92 -5.70 40.43
CA TYR A 29 -9.51 -5.45 40.69
C TYR A 29 -9.32 -4.12 41.39
N GLY A 30 -8.45 -4.08 42.42
CA GLY A 30 -8.18 -2.86 43.18
C GLY A 30 -9.41 -2.25 43.88
N GLY A 31 -10.43 -3.05 44.18
CA GLY A 31 -11.69 -2.59 44.76
C GLY A 31 -12.71 -2.02 43.77
N VAL A 32 -12.38 -2.03 42.48
CA VAL A 32 -13.30 -1.61 41.40
C VAL A 32 -13.85 -2.84 40.72
N THR A 33 -15.19 -2.90 40.54
CA THR A 33 -15.86 -3.95 39.80
C THR A 33 -16.46 -3.39 38.52
N ILE A 34 -16.15 -4.03 37.39
CA ILE A 34 -16.76 -3.72 36.10
C ILE A 34 -17.48 -4.98 35.60
N GLY A 35 -18.75 -4.83 35.34
CA GLY A 35 -19.63 -5.93 34.86
C GLY A 35 -20.14 -5.70 33.46
N GLU A 36 -20.78 -6.73 32.90
CA GLU A 36 -21.54 -6.59 31.66
C GLU A 36 -22.57 -5.45 31.80
N PHE A 37 -22.83 -4.78 30.68
CA PHE A 37 -23.79 -3.67 30.56
C PHE A 37 -23.48 -2.41 31.40
N THR A 38 -22.30 -2.32 32.05
CA THR A 38 -21.91 -1.14 32.84
C THR A 38 -21.84 0.13 31.96
N ASN A 39 -21.35 0.04 30.71
CA ASN A 39 -21.17 1.15 29.79
C ASN A 39 -22.13 1.12 28.59
N GLY A 40 -23.26 0.41 28.72
CA GLY A 40 -24.27 0.31 27.65
C GLY A 40 -24.68 -1.14 27.35
N LYS A 41 -25.77 -1.29 26.61
CA LYS A 41 -26.43 -2.60 26.36
C LYS A 41 -25.55 -3.63 25.62
N ASN A 42 -24.49 -3.20 24.99
CA ASN A 42 -23.55 -4.03 24.23
C ASN A 42 -22.18 -4.12 24.91
N SER A 43 -22.02 -3.53 26.11
CA SER A 43 -20.74 -3.55 26.80
C SER A 43 -20.55 -4.84 27.62
N GLY A 44 -19.31 -5.32 27.67
CA GLY A 44 -19.00 -6.55 28.37
C GLY A 44 -17.54 -6.98 28.26
N TRP A 45 -17.24 -8.11 28.88
CA TRP A 45 -15.91 -8.70 28.87
C TRP A 45 -15.74 -9.64 27.67
N MET A 46 -14.66 -9.44 26.95
CA MET A 46 -14.28 -10.23 25.79
C MET A 46 -12.86 -10.77 25.98
N TYR A 47 -12.52 -11.86 25.29
CA TYR A 47 -11.14 -12.31 25.25
C TYR A 47 -10.72 -12.76 23.87
N THR A 48 -9.45 -12.62 23.58
CA THR A 48 -8.83 -13.15 22.38
C THR A 48 -7.75 -14.16 22.75
N LEU A 49 -7.59 -15.15 21.90
CA LEU A 49 -6.50 -16.11 21.95
C LEU A 49 -5.65 -15.92 20.69
N ASN A 50 -4.39 -15.52 20.87
CA ASN A 50 -3.47 -15.22 19.77
C ASN A 50 -4.06 -14.19 18.78
N GLY A 51 -4.76 -13.17 19.32
CA GLY A 51 -5.39 -12.10 18.55
C GLY A 51 -6.68 -12.47 17.81
N LYS A 52 -7.25 -13.65 18.04
CA LYS A 52 -8.55 -14.07 17.46
C LYS A 52 -9.57 -14.29 18.56
N TYR A 53 -10.84 -13.97 18.27
CA TYR A 53 -11.95 -14.34 19.15
C TYR A 53 -12.23 -15.83 19.02
N PRO A 54 -12.04 -16.65 20.08
CA PRO A 54 -12.42 -18.06 20.03
C PRO A 54 -13.94 -18.20 20.13
N MET A 55 -14.45 -19.26 19.50
CA MET A 55 -15.87 -19.61 19.56
C MET A 55 -16.24 -20.41 20.82
N LEU A 56 -15.27 -20.60 21.75
CA LEU A 56 -15.41 -21.37 22.95
C LEU A 56 -15.39 -20.48 24.18
N GLY A 57 -16.12 -20.88 25.23
CA GLY A 57 -16.07 -20.22 26.53
C GLY A 57 -14.74 -20.46 27.26
N VAL A 58 -14.47 -19.67 28.29
CA VAL A 58 -13.17 -19.66 28.99
C VAL A 58 -12.79 -21.02 29.58
N SER A 59 -13.76 -21.87 29.97
CA SER A 59 -13.51 -23.21 30.53
C SER A 59 -13.39 -24.31 29.49
N GLU A 60 -13.77 -24.03 28.24
CA GLU A 60 -13.72 -24.98 27.13
C GLU A 60 -12.50 -24.74 26.24
N GLN A 61 -11.95 -23.54 26.26
CA GLN A 61 -10.77 -23.18 25.47
C GLN A 61 -9.50 -23.64 26.18
N TYR A 62 -8.85 -24.68 25.66
CA TYR A 62 -7.57 -25.18 26.13
C TYR A 62 -6.41 -24.37 25.58
N LEU A 63 -5.38 -24.20 26.41
CA LEU A 63 -4.16 -23.45 26.13
C LEU A 63 -2.99 -24.36 25.78
N LYS A 64 -2.16 -23.88 24.89
CA LYS A 64 -0.84 -24.44 24.56
C LYS A 64 0.25 -23.53 25.12
N LYS A 65 1.46 -24.06 25.27
CA LYS A 65 2.62 -23.26 25.68
C LYS A 65 2.90 -22.19 24.63
N GLY A 66 2.91 -20.93 25.08
CA GLY A 66 3.16 -19.77 24.23
C GLY A 66 1.90 -19.05 23.75
N ASP A 67 0.71 -19.58 24.03
CA ASP A 67 -0.54 -18.87 23.75
C ASP A 67 -0.60 -17.53 24.50
N VAL A 68 -1.11 -16.51 23.81
CA VAL A 68 -1.34 -15.17 24.35
C VAL A 68 -2.83 -14.93 24.49
N ILE A 69 -3.26 -14.66 25.74
CA ILE A 69 -4.64 -14.28 26.05
C ILE A 69 -4.67 -12.78 26.29
N VAL A 70 -5.55 -12.08 25.59
CA VAL A 70 -5.91 -10.69 25.94
C VAL A 70 -7.34 -10.69 26.40
N PHE A 71 -7.55 -10.39 27.70
CA PHE A 71 -8.85 -10.24 28.30
C PHE A 71 -9.13 -8.77 28.52
N HIS A 72 -10.20 -8.23 27.91
CA HIS A 72 -10.48 -6.80 27.91
C HIS A 72 -11.98 -6.52 28.06
N TYR A 73 -12.28 -5.31 28.51
CA TYR A 73 -13.64 -4.80 28.53
C TYR A 73 -13.91 -3.91 27.34
N THR A 74 -15.06 -4.09 26.71
CA THR A 74 -15.49 -3.27 25.58
C THR A 74 -16.80 -2.54 25.88
N ASP A 75 -16.94 -1.35 25.34
CA ASP A 75 -18.18 -0.56 25.42
C ASP A 75 -19.22 -1.03 24.37
N ASP A 76 -18.76 -1.67 23.27
CA ASP A 76 -19.63 -2.27 22.26
C ASP A 76 -18.97 -3.47 21.57
N TYR A 77 -19.33 -4.69 21.99
CA TYR A 77 -18.78 -5.93 21.42
C TYR A 77 -19.19 -6.15 19.96
N THR A 78 -20.20 -5.45 19.45
CA THR A 78 -20.61 -5.57 18.05
C THR A 78 -19.65 -4.87 17.08
N LEU A 79 -18.80 -3.98 17.60
CA LEU A 79 -17.79 -3.23 16.85
C LEU A 79 -16.40 -3.86 16.94
N GLU A 80 -16.19 -4.76 17.88
CA GLU A 80 -14.86 -5.35 18.19
C GLU A 80 -14.24 -6.11 16.99
N ALA A 81 -15.06 -6.71 16.12
CA ALA A 81 -14.55 -7.45 14.95
C ALA A 81 -13.84 -6.57 13.92
N ALA A 82 -14.01 -5.24 13.97
CA ALA A 82 -13.42 -4.29 13.01
C ALA A 82 -12.05 -3.75 13.45
N ASP A 83 -11.73 -3.81 14.75
CA ASP A 83 -10.56 -3.12 15.35
C ASP A 83 -9.41 -4.06 15.76
N MET A 84 -9.55 -5.34 15.47
CA MET A 84 -8.50 -6.31 15.78
C MET A 84 -7.36 -6.18 14.77
N GLY A 85 -6.24 -5.65 15.23
CA GLY A 85 -4.98 -5.75 14.51
C GLY A 85 -4.69 -7.21 14.10
N PRO A 86 -3.79 -7.44 13.16
CA PRO A 86 -3.46 -8.80 12.72
C PRO A 86 -3.14 -9.66 13.95
N ALA A 87 -3.67 -10.90 13.94
CA ALA A 87 -3.34 -11.87 14.97
C ALA A 87 -1.82 -11.88 15.18
N PRO A 88 -1.32 -11.97 16.42
CA PRO A 88 0.10 -12.13 16.66
C PRO A 88 0.59 -13.25 15.72
N GLU A 89 1.54 -12.95 14.85
CA GLU A 89 2.12 -13.97 13.98
C GLU A 89 2.59 -15.14 14.85
N GLU A 90 2.14 -16.35 14.54
CA GLU A 90 2.60 -17.55 15.24
C GLU A 90 4.14 -17.55 15.22
N LYS A 91 4.73 -17.51 16.41
CA LYS A 91 6.18 -17.47 16.56
C LYS A 91 6.75 -18.75 15.97
N LYS A 92 7.39 -18.64 14.81
CA LYS A 92 7.95 -19.80 14.13
C LYS A 92 9.07 -20.44 14.97
N THR A 93 9.13 -21.76 14.94
CA THR A 93 10.21 -22.53 15.56
C THR A 93 11.47 -22.50 14.68
N ALA A 94 12.62 -22.83 15.25
CA ALA A 94 13.86 -22.96 14.49
C ALA A 94 13.72 -23.95 13.32
N ASP A 95 13.01 -25.09 13.52
CA ASP A 95 12.79 -26.10 12.48
C ASP A 95 11.93 -25.56 11.32
N GLU A 96 10.90 -24.76 11.61
CA GLU A 96 10.11 -24.10 10.57
C GLU A 96 10.93 -23.08 9.78
N VAL A 97 11.83 -22.34 10.44
CA VAL A 97 12.74 -21.42 9.76
C VAL A 97 13.75 -22.18 8.89
N ILE A 98 14.29 -23.30 9.36
CA ILE A 98 15.15 -24.18 8.57
C ILE A 98 14.42 -24.66 7.31
N ALA A 99 13.13 -25.03 7.44
CA ALA A 99 12.31 -25.46 6.31
C ALA A 99 12.07 -24.32 5.30
N LEU A 100 11.80 -23.09 5.78
CA LEU A 100 11.66 -21.91 4.92
C LEU A 100 12.94 -21.61 4.14
N ILE A 101 14.10 -21.69 4.79
CA ILE A 101 15.39 -21.47 4.14
C ILE A 101 15.64 -22.55 3.07
N ASN A 102 15.37 -23.82 3.37
CA ASN A 102 15.50 -24.92 2.40
C ASN A 102 14.56 -24.77 1.19
N ALA A 103 13.40 -24.15 1.39
CA ALA A 103 12.43 -23.90 0.32
C ALA A 103 12.83 -22.78 -0.67
N ILE A 104 13.87 -21.99 -0.37
CA ILE A 104 14.38 -20.97 -1.30
C ILE A 104 14.85 -21.63 -2.60
N GLY A 105 15.61 -22.73 -2.49
CA GLY A 105 16.15 -23.46 -3.63
C GLY A 105 17.13 -22.62 -4.47
N VAL A 106 17.10 -22.81 -5.77
CA VAL A 106 17.92 -22.00 -6.70
C VAL A 106 17.42 -20.56 -6.73
N VAL A 107 18.33 -19.61 -6.53
CA VAL A 107 17.99 -18.18 -6.47
C VAL A 107 17.89 -17.58 -7.86
N ASP A 108 16.74 -17.03 -8.18
CA ASP A 108 16.44 -16.20 -9.35
C ASP A 108 15.62 -14.95 -8.94
N LEU A 109 15.24 -14.10 -9.90
CA LEU A 109 14.50 -12.87 -9.62
C LEU A 109 13.09 -13.09 -9.07
N THR A 110 12.55 -14.32 -9.12
CA THR A 110 11.23 -14.64 -8.57
C THR A 110 11.28 -14.99 -7.09
N LYS A 111 12.48 -15.11 -6.51
CA LYS A 111 12.70 -15.60 -5.13
C LYS A 111 12.67 -14.50 -4.06
N GLY A 112 12.51 -13.24 -4.44
CA GLY A 112 12.54 -12.12 -3.49
C GLY A 112 11.64 -12.30 -2.27
N ASP A 113 10.35 -12.62 -2.49
CA ASP A 113 9.36 -12.80 -1.42
C ASP A 113 9.67 -14.02 -0.54
N VAL A 114 10.15 -15.12 -1.13
CA VAL A 114 10.50 -16.33 -0.40
C VAL A 114 11.69 -16.07 0.53
N ILE A 115 12.73 -15.37 0.03
CA ILE A 115 13.91 -14.97 0.80
C ILE A 115 13.50 -13.99 1.92
N ALA A 116 12.69 -12.96 1.62
CA ALA A 116 12.21 -12.01 2.61
C ALA A 116 11.39 -12.67 3.71
N LYS A 117 10.54 -13.64 3.36
CA LYS A 117 9.75 -14.43 4.33
C LYS A 117 10.65 -15.27 5.23
N ALA A 118 11.67 -15.92 4.69
CA ALA A 118 12.64 -16.69 5.48
C ALA A 118 13.45 -15.77 6.42
N ARG A 119 13.85 -14.58 5.96
CA ARG A 119 14.54 -13.56 6.75
C ARG A 119 13.66 -13.06 7.89
N ALA A 120 12.45 -12.66 7.64
CA ALA A 120 11.51 -12.18 8.66
C ALA A 120 11.25 -13.25 9.72
N ALA A 121 11.06 -14.49 9.30
CA ALA A 121 10.88 -15.61 10.23
C ALA A 121 12.13 -15.87 11.11
N TYR A 122 13.33 -15.79 10.54
CA TYR A 122 14.58 -15.90 11.31
C TYR A 122 14.73 -14.75 12.29
N ASP A 123 14.46 -13.51 11.88
CA ASP A 123 14.64 -12.33 12.72
C ASP A 123 13.68 -12.32 13.92
N ALA A 124 12.49 -12.90 13.77
CA ALA A 124 11.50 -13.07 14.83
C ALA A 124 11.86 -14.13 15.88
N LEU A 125 12.85 -15.00 15.61
CA LEU A 125 13.31 -15.99 16.59
C LEU A 125 14.00 -15.36 17.81
N SER A 126 13.89 -16.04 18.94
CA SER A 126 14.69 -15.70 20.13
C SER A 126 16.19 -15.92 19.87
N ALA A 127 17.04 -15.27 20.67
CA ALA A 127 18.50 -15.47 20.57
C ALA A 127 18.94 -16.93 20.79
N ALA A 128 18.16 -17.70 21.56
CA ALA A 128 18.40 -19.11 21.80
C ALA A 128 18.01 -19.94 20.55
N ASP A 129 16.85 -19.68 19.97
CA ASP A 129 16.34 -20.41 18.81
C ASP A 129 17.15 -20.12 17.54
N LYS A 130 17.64 -18.88 17.38
CA LYS A 130 18.56 -18.52 16.28
C LYS A 130 19.81 -19.41 16.22
N LYS A 131 20.32 -19.87 17.38
CA LYS A 131 21.47 -20.79 17.44
C LYS A 131 21.14 -22.21 16.95
N LEU A 132 19.88 -22.56 16.92
CA LEU A 132 19.40 -23.86 16.44
C LEU A 132 19.19 -23.91 14.93
N VAL A 133 19.21 -22.76 14.24
CA VAL A 133 19.06 -22.69 12.77
C VAL A 133 20.39 -23.06 12.11
N THR A 134 20.50 -24.31 11.70
CA THR A 134 21.75 -24.92 11.17
C THR A 134 22.10 -24.44 9.77
N ASN A 135 21.12 -23.97 8.99
CA ASN A 135 21.30 -23.55 7.59
C ASN A 135 21.25 -22.01 7.40
N TYR A 136 21.56 -21.24 8.45
CA TYR A 136 21.52 -19.76 8.38
C TYR A 136 22.44 -19.20 7.28
N GLN A 137 23.62 -19.83 7.05
CA GLN A 137 24.52 -19.42 5.98
C GLN A 137 23.86 -19.50 4.60
N THR A 138 23.02 -20.51 4.36
CA THR A 138 22.26 -20.64 3.10
C THR A 138 21.33 -19.43 2.87
N LEU A 139 20.73 -18.90 3.94
CA LEU A 139 19.91 -17.67 3.84
C LEU A 139 20.78 -16.47 3.44
N LEU A 140 21.93 -16.28 4.07
CA LEU A 140 22.87 -15.20 3.75
C LEU A 140 23.36 -15.29 2.30
N ASP A 141 23.71 -16.48 1.85
CA ASP A 141 24.16 -16.74 0.48
C ASP A 141 23.04 -16.46 -0.53
N ALA A 142 21.79 -16.83 -0.20
CA ALA A 142 20.62 -16.55 -1.03
C ALA A 142 20.33 -15.04 -1.14
N GLU A 143 20.43 -14.31 -0.05
CA GLU A 143 20.28 -12.85 -0.03
C GLU A 143 21.35 -12.16 -0.88
N ALA A 144 22.60 -12.58 -0.74
CA ALA A 144 23.72 -12.04 -1.51
C ALA A 144 23.55 -12.33 -3.02
N ALA A 145 23.15 -13.55 -3.36
CA ALA A 145 22.89 -13.94 -4.75
C ALA A 145 21.73 -13.15 -5.35
N TYR A 146 20.63 -12.98 -4.61
CA TYR A 146 19.47 -12.19 -5.06
C TYR A 146 19.84 -10.72 -5.24
N ALA A 147 20.56 -10.12 -4.29
CA ALA A 147 21.02 -8.73 -4.38
C ALA A 147 21.90 -8.50 -5.61
N LYS A 148 22.78 -9.48 -5.95
CA LYS A 148 23.59 -9.43 -7.16
C LYS A 148 22.73 -9.44 -8.43
N LEU A 149 21.74 -10.34 -8.52
CA LEU A 149 20.81 -10.39 -9.66
C LEU A 149 20.03 -9.09 -9.84
N VAL A 150 19.54 -8.49 -8.74
CA VAL A 150 18.84 -7.21 -8.76
C VAL A 150 19.78 -6.09 -9.24
N ALA A 151 21.02 -6.05 -8.75
CA ALA A 151 22.01 -5.05 -9.18
C ALA A 151 22.37 -5.19 -10.66
N GLU A 152 22.50 -6.43 -11.18
CA GLU A 152 22.75 -6.68 -12.60
C GLU A 152 21.54 -6.25 -13.47
N LEU A 153 20.32 -6.54 -13.00
CA LEU A 153 19.09 -6.07 -13.67
C LEU A 153 19.02 -4.53 -13.69
N GLY A 154 19.37 -3.87 -12.57
CA GLY A 154 19.45 -2.42 -12.48
C GLY A 154 20.42 -1.83 -13.51
N LYS A 155 21.66 -2.36 -13.60
CA LYS A 155 22.63 -1.93 -14.61
C LYS A 155 22.12 -2.10 -16.04
N LYS A 156 21.44 -3.21 -16.32
CA LYS A 156 20.84 -3.47 -17.65
C LYS A 156 19.72 -2.47 -17.95
N ALA A 157 18.85 -2.19 -16.97
CA ALA A 157 17.78 -1.20 -17.09
C ALA A 157 18.36 0.19 -17.36
N ASP A 158 19.38 0.62 -16.61
CA ASP A 158 20.07 1.90 -16.79
C ASP A 158 20.70 2.02 -18.18
N SER A 159 21.32 0.95 -18.68
CA SER A 159 21.91 0.91 -20.02
C SER A 159 20.84 1.07 -21.10
N ILE A 160 19.72 0.36 -21.00
CA ILE A 160 18.58 0.47 -21.93
C ILE A 160 18.00 1.88 -21.89
N TYR A 161 17.79 2.40 -20.67
CA TYR A 161 17.26 3.74 -20.44
C TYR A 161 18.13 4.82 -21.10
N LYS A 162 19.45 4.74 -20.88
CA LYS A 162 20.41 5.63 -21.50
C LYS A 162 20.38 5.53 -23.03
N THR A 163 20.43 4.32 -23.57
CA THR A 163 20.45 4.10 -25.01
C THR A 163 19.16 4.59 -25.69
N THR A 164 18.00 4.36 -25.03
CA THR A 164 16.71 4.83 -25.51
C THR A 164 16.64 6.36 -25.51
N GLY A 165 17.11 7.00 -24.45
CA GLY A 165 17.18 8.45 -24.37
C GLY A 165 18.11 9.07 -25.42
N ASP A 166 19.27 8.44 -25.70
CA ASP A 166 20.20 8.87 -26.77
C ASP A 166 19.57 8.70 -28.16
N TYR A 167 18.75 7.68 -28.35
CA TYR A 167 17.97 7.50 -29.57
C TYR A 167 16.91 8.60 -29.73
N LEU A 168 16.10 8.86 -28.68
CA LEU A 168 15.09 9.91 -28.71
C LEU A 168 15.70 11.28 -29.01
N ALA A 169 16.86 11.59 -28.44
CA ALA A 169 17.56 12.86 -28.67
C ALA A 169 17.96 13.07 -30.15
N LYS A 170 18.11 11.98 -30.92
CA LYS A 170 18.42 12.05 -32.36
C LYS A 170 17.19 12.28 -33.25
N LEU A 171 15.99 12.12 -32.70
CA LEU A 171 14.75 12.30 -33.47
C LEU A 171 14.36 13.76 -33.70
N GLY A 172 15.08 14.70 -33.05
CA GLY A 172 14.83 16.15 -33.16
C GLY A 172 13.81 16.66 -32.15
N THR A 173 13.12 17.75 -32.49
CA THR A 173 12.14 18.40 -31.62
C THR A 173 10.84 17.59 -31.56
N PRO A 174 10.34 17.23 -30.35
CA PRO A 174 9.02 16.63 -30.21
C PRO A 174 7.93 17.55 -30.80
N GLY A 175 6.90 16.96 -31.39
CA GLY A 175 5.69 17.70 -31.76
C GLY A 175 4.71 17.80 -30.61
N VAL A 176 3.47 18.25 -30.89
CA VAL A 176 2.34 18.16 -29.99
C VAL A 176 1.41 17.04 -30.48
N GLY A 177 1.01 16.15 -29.60
CA GLY A 177 0.23 14.96 -29.90
C GLY A 177 0.88 13.68 -29.38
N SER A 178 0.16 12.55 -29.37
CA SER A 178 0.60 11.33 -28.70
C SER A 178 1.87 10.69 -29.31
N ILE A 179 1.95 10.62 -30.64
CA ILE A 179 3.07 9.97 -31.33
C ILE A 179 4.15 11.01 -31.64
N GLY A 180 5.37 10.80 -31.12
CA GLY A 180 6.48 11.73 -31.32
C GLY A 180 6.30 13.08 -30.62
N GLY A 181 5.30 13.20 -29.74
CA GLY A 181 4.97 14.42 -29.00
C GLY A 181 5.31 14.31 -27.50
N GLU A 182 4.31 14.45 -26.64
CA GLU A 182 4.47 14.54 -25.18
C GLU A 182 5.22 13.37 -24.58
N TRP A 183 4.99 12.13 -25.07
CA TRP A 183 5.72 10.95 -24.57
C TRP A 183 7.22 11.01 -24.91
N MET A 184 7.57 11.55 -26.07
CA MET A 184 8.96 11.79 -26.45
C MET A 184 9.58 12.88 -25.55
N ALA A 185 8.89 14.01 -25.35
CA ALA A 185 9.32 15.09 -24.47
C ALA A 185 9.52 14.58 -23.02
N LEU A 186 8.54 13.81 -22.50
CA LEU A 186 8.63 13.19 -21.18
C LEU A 186 9.83 12.23 -21.09
N GLY A 187 10.03 11.38 -22.11
CA GLY A 187 11.15 10.43 -22.16
C GLY A 187 12.50 11.11 -22.18
N LEU A 188 12.65 12.19 -22.95
CA LEU A 188 13.86 13.01 -22.97
C LEU A 188 14.12 13.65 -21.59
N ALA A 189 13.13 14.35 -21.03
CA ALA A 189 13.27 15.04 -19.75
C ALA A 189 13.62 14.06 -18.62
N ARG A 190 12.89 12.95 -18.52
CA ARG A 190 13.12 11.94 -17.50
C ARG A 190 14.44 11.21 -17.65
N SER A 191 14.96 11.06 -18.88
CA SER A 191 16.29 10.49 -19.13
C SER A 191 17.44 11.51 -18.96
N GLY A 192 17.15 12.69 -18.39
CA GLY A 192 18.14 13.74 -18.15
C GLY A 192 18.68 14.42 -19.43
N ARG A 193 17.95 14.32 -20.53
CA ARG A 193 18.30 14.95 -21.80
C ARG A 193 17.51 16.23 -21.99
N THR A 194 18.14 17.21 -22.65
CA THR A 194 17.48 18.47 -22.97
C THR A 194 16.36 18.24 -23.98
N VAL A 195 15.15 18.70 -23.65
CA VAL A 195 14.06 18.82 -24.60
C VAL A 195 14.27 20.11 -25.39
N PRO A 196 14.28 20.09 -26.74
CA PRO A 196 14.45 21.31 -27.54
C PRO A 196 13.38 22.36 -27.22
N GLU A 197 13.79 23.64 -27.14
CA GLU A 197 12.90 24.77 -26.78
C GLU A 197 11.68 24.89 -27.70
N GLY A 198 11.83 24.59 -28.99
CA GLY A 198 10.72 24.59 -29.95
C GLY A 198 9.55 23.67 -29.58
N TYR A 199 9.74 22.70 -28.67
CA TYR A 199 8.63 21.91 -28.15
C TYR A 199 7.67 22.76 -27.30
N TYR A 200 8.19 23.60 -26.40
CA TYR A 200 7.33 24.46 -25.58
C TYR A 200 6.56 25.46 -26.43
N ASP A 201 7.22 26.06 -27.42
CA ASP A 201 6.57 26.99 -28.35
C ASP A 201 5.42 26.32 -29.14
N ALA A 202 5.64 25.07 -29.57
CA ALA A 202 4.60 24.29 -30.21
C ALA A 202 3.42 23.98 -29.28
N VAL A 203 3.68 23.68 -27.98
CA VAL A 203 2.63 23.49 -26.97
C VAL A 203 1.86 24.79 -26.74
N VAL A 204 2.54 25.93 -26.58
CA VAL A 204 1.87 27.24 -26.42
C VAL A 204 0.92 27.52 -27.59
N LYS A 205 1.41 27.28 -28.83
CA LYS A 205 0.57 27.43 -30.00
C LYS A 205 -0.65 26.50 -29.98
N TYR A 206 -0.43 25.24 -29.66
CA TYR A 206 -1.50 24.23 -29.59
C TYR A 206 -2.55 24.58 -28.55
N VAL A 207 -2.11 25.03 -27.36
CA VAL A 207 -3.01 25.49 -26.29
C VAL A 207 -3.86 26.65 -26.78
N LYS A 208 -3.26 27.70 -27.36
CA LYS A 208 -4.01 28.86 -27.90
C LYS A 208 -5.07 28.45 -28.93
N ASP A 209 -4.72 27.51 -29.80
CA ASP A 209 -5.59 27.13 -30.91
C ASP A 209 -6.77 26.22 -30.46
N ASN A 210 -6.67 25.52 -29.31
CA ASN A 210 -7.60 24.47 -28.94
C ASN A 210 -8.29 24.66 -27.59
N ILE A 211 -7.77 25.49 -26.67
CA ILE A 211 -8.30 25.59 -25.31
C ILE A 211 -9.69 26.27 -25.29
N ASP A 212 -10.62 25.67 -24.61
CA ASP A 212 -11.95 26.26 -24.38
C ASP A 212 -12.01 27.11 -23.08
N SER A 213 -13.17 27.73 -22.84
CA SER A 213 -13.43 28.56 -21.63
C SER A 213 -13.36 27.77 -20.32
N ASN A 214 -13.38 26.45 -20.36
CA ASN A 214 -13.24 25.57 -19.19
C ASN A 214 -11.82 25.04 -19.01
N GLY A 215 -10.86 25.52 -19.79
CA GLY A 215 -9.47 25.04 -19.75
C GLY A 215 -9.23 23.70 -20.45
N ARG A 216 -10.17 23.22 -21.27
CA ARG A 216 -10.12 21.92 -21.95
C ARG A 216 -9.53 22.04 -23.35
N LEU A 217 -8.58 21.16 -23.66
CA LEU A 217 -7.95 21.08 -24.97
C LEU A 217 -8.74 20.21 -25.97
N ASP A 218 -9.65 19.38 -25.46
CA ASP A 218 -10.60 18.59 -26.26
C ASP A 218 -11.92 18.47 -25.49
N LYS A 219 -13.05 18.59 -26.15
CA LYS A 219 -14.38 18.55 -25.55
C LYS A 219 -14.76 17.20 -24.91
N ASN A 220 -14.05 16.11 -25.24
CA ASN A 220 -14.37 14.76 -24.81
C ASN A 220 -13.17 14.00 -24.21
N LYS A 221 -11.93 14.53 -24.35
CA LYS A 221 -10.71 13.82 -24.02
C LYS A 221 -9.89 14.57 -22.98
N ALA A 222 -10.15 14.31 -21.71
CA ALA A 222 -9.38 14.83 -20.59
C ALA A 222 -7.89 14.42 -20.64
N THR A 223 -7.58 13.30 -21.30
CA THR A 223 -6.22 12.83 -21.51
C THR A 223 -5.35 13.79 -22.33
N GLU A 224 -5.94 14.68 -23.12
CA GLU A 224 -5.19 15.73 -23.84
C GLU A 224 -4.55 16.70 -22.86
N ASN A 225 -5.33 17.25 -21.93
CA ASN A 225 -4.80 18.11 -20.85
C ASN A 225 -3.78 17.34 -19.99
N ALA A 226 -4.14 16.14 -19.53
CA ALA A 226 -3.31 15.36 -18.63
C ALA A 226 -1.94 15.05 -19.26
N ARG A 227 -1.89 14.68 -20.53
CA ARG A 227 -0.66 14.37 -21.26
C ARG A 227 0.25 15.58 -21.39
N ILE A 228 -0.31 16.75 -21.73
CA ILE A 228 0.48 18.00 -21.85
C ILE A 228 0.96 18.44 -20.46
N ILE A 229 0.13 18.36 -19.42
CA ILE A 229 0.53 18.64 -18.04
C ILE A 229 1.76 17.79 -17.65
N LEU A 230 1.72 16.48 -17.93
CA LEU A 230 2.85 15.57 -17.63
C LEU A 230 4.15 16.00 -18.33
N ALA A 231 4.08 16.32 -19.61
CA ALA A 231 5.23 16.71 -20.40
C ALA A 231 5.79 18.07 -19.94
N LEU A 232 4.92 19.06 -19.71
CA LEU A 232 5.33 20.39 -19.23
C LEU A 232 5.92 20.31 -17.81
N THR A 233 5.31 19.54 -16.93
CA THR A 233 5.85 19.28 -15.58
C THR A 233 7.26 18.69 -15.66
N ALA A 234 7.46 17.70 -16.55
CA ALA A 234 8.75 17.05 -16.71
C ALA A 234 9.86 17.97 -17.22
N ILE A 235 9.51 18.99 -18.00
CA ILE A 235 10.45 20.01 -18.50
C ILE A 235 10.49 21.27 -17.62
N GLY A 236 9.84 21.25 -16.44
CA GLY A 236 9.88 22.36 -15.48
C GLY A 236 9.08 23.59 -15.88
N LYS A 237 8.06 23.45 -16.75
CA LYS A 237 7.18 24.56 -17.15
C LYS A 237 5.95 24.63 -16.26
N ASP A 238 5.45 25.84 -16.02
CA ASP A 238 4.25 26.09 -15.24
C ASP A 238 3.00 25.74 -16.04
N VAL A 239 2.27 24.73 -15.59
CA VAL A 239 1.04 24.23 -16.22
C VAL A 239 -0.19 25.08 -15.88
N THR A 240 -0.08 25.92 -14.84
CA THR A 240 -1.16 26.83 -14.42
C THR A 240 -1.13 28.15 -15.20
N ASN A 241 -0.06 28.39 -15.98
CA ASN A 241 0.08 29.59 -16.79
C ASN A 241 0.80 29.30 -18.11
N VAL A 242 0.16 28.60 -19.01
CA VAL A 242 0.65 28.39 -20.38
C VAL A 242 0.08 29.50 -21.26
N ASP A 243 0.84 30.59 -21.41
CA ASP A 243 0.42 31.81 -22.12
C ASP A 243 -0.94 32.35 -21.62
N GLY A 244 -1.10 32.42 -20.30
CA GLY A 244 -2.31 32.92 -19.63
C GLY A 244 -3.41 31.85 -19.41
N HIS A 245 -3.18 30.60 -19.75
CA HIS A 245 -4.14 29.51 -19.61
C HIS A 245 -3.70 28.51 -18.53
N ASP A 246 -4.63 28.17 -17.64
CA ASP A 246 -4.46 27.10 -16.64
C ASP A 246 -4.97 25.76 -17.21
N LEU A 247 -4.03 24.84 -17.46
CA LEU A 247 -4.37 23.52 -17.98
C LEU A 247 -5.00 22.58 -16.93
N LEU A 248 -4.78 22.85 -15.62
CA LEU A 248 -5.42 22.08 -14.56
C LEU A 248 -6.94 22.36 -14.49
N ALA A 249 -7.38 23.55 -14.89
CA ALA A 249 -8.80 23.89 -14.94
C ALA A 249 -9.60 22.91 -15.81
N GLY A 250 -9.01 22.38 -16.87
CA GLY A 250 -9.64 21.36 -17.73
C GLY A 250 -9.87 20.00 -17.07
N LEU A 251 -9.33 19.77 -15.86
CA LEU A 251 -9.43 18.50 -15.13
C LEU A 251 -10.33 18.60 -13.88
N ASN A 252 -11.13 19.63 -13.73
CA ASN A 252 -11.86 19.97 -12.51
C ASN A 252 -13.30 19.43 -12.43
N GLU A 253 -13.73 18.60 -13.38
CA GLU A 253 -15.13 18.14 -13.47
C GLU A 253 -15.20 16.63 -13.73
N MET A 254 -15.71 15.86 -12.76
CA MET A 254 -15.80 14.39 -12.85
C MET A 254 -16.65 13.93 -14.06
N SER A 255 -17.73 14.65 -14.38
CA SER A 255 -18.59 14.33 -15.53
C SER A 255 -17.84 14.41 -16.87
N TYR A 256 -16.89 15.32 -16.98
CA TYR A 256 -16.02 15.42 -18.16
C TYR A 256 -14.99 14.30 -18.18
N LEU A 257 -14.32 14.02 -17.06
CA LEU A 257 -13.33 12.96 -16.97
C LEU A 257 -13.93 11.59 -17.32
N SER A 258 -15.16 11.34 -16.87
CA SER A 258 -15.89 10.09 -17.10
C SER A 258 -16.24 9.82 -18.57
N LYS A 259 -16.17 10.82 -19.45
CA LYS A 259 -16.40 10.61 -20.91
C LYS A 259 -15.42 9.64 -21.53
N GLN A 260 -14.22 9.51 -20.95
CA GLN A 260 -13.20 8.52 -21.39
C GLN A 260 -13.16 7.26 -20.53
N GLY A 261 -14.22 7.01 -19.75
CA GLY A 261 -14.25 5.89 -18.80
C GLY A 261 -13.08 5.95 -17.81
N ILE A 262 -12.50 4.81 -17.51
CA ILE A 262 -11.38 4.69 -16.55
C ILE A 262 -10.14 5.51 -16.96
N ASN A 263 -9.90 5.71 -18.28
CA ASN A 263 -8.73 6.44 -18.76
C ASN A 263 -8.73 7.91 -18.30
N GLY A 264 -9.90 8.56 -18.25
CA GLY A 264 -10.01 9.91 -17.74
C GLY A 264 -9.55 10.02 -16.29
N ALA A 265 -10.00 9.11 -15.43
CA ALA A 265 -9.61 9.06 -14.02
C ALA A 265 -8.11 8.74 -13.85
N ILE A 266 -7.60 7.71 -14.54
CA ILE A 266 -6.19 7.29 -14.46
C ILE A 266 -5.25 8.44 -14.87
N PHE A 267 -5.45 9.01 -16.06
CA PHE A 267 -4.56 10.05 -16.57
C PHE A 267 -4.65 11.35 -15.76
N THR A 268 -5.84 11.70 -15.26
CA THR A 268 -5.99 12.85 -14.34
C THR A 268 -5.21 12.60 -13.06
N LEU A 269 -5.33 11.42 -12.44
CA LEU A 269 -4.59 11.10 -11.22
C LEU A 269 -3.07 11.16 -11.44
N ILE A 270 -2.57 10.58 -12.53
CA ILE A 270 -1.15 10.63 -12.89
C ILE A 270 -0.69 12.08 -13.10
N ALA A 271 -1.49 12.91 -13.79
CA ALA A 271 -1.15 14.31 -14.01
C ALA A 271 -1.10 15.10 -12.69
N LEU A 272 -2.09 14.94 -11.80
CA LEU A 272 -2.12 15.58 -10.49
C LEU A 272 -0.93 15.16 -9.62
N ASP A 273 -0.58 13.87 -9.62
CA ASP A 273 0.49 13.33 -8.79
C ASP A 273 1.90 13.66 -9.33
N SER A 274 2.03 13.99 -10.62
CA SER A 274 3.33 14.31 -11.22
C SER A 274 4.07 15.47 -10.55
N HIS A 275 3.34 16.38 -9.90
CA HIS A 275 3.89 17.50 -9.11
C HIS A 275 3.05 17.82 -7.87
N ASN A 276 2.28 16.85 -7.40
CA ASN A 276 1.34 17.02 -6.28
C ASN A 276 0.37 18.20 -6.45
N TYR A 277 -0.12 18.39 -7.67
CA TYR A 277 -1.10 19.45 -7.95
C TYR A 277 -2.40 19.24 -7.14
N THR A 278 -2.97 20.33 -6.66
CA THR A 278 -4.23 20.27 -5.92
C THR A 278 -5.39 20.09 -6.88
N PRO A 279 -6.22 19.03 -6.74
CA PRO A 279 -7.45 18.91 -7.53
C PRO A 279 -8.44 20.01 -7.13
N ALA A 280 -9.31 20.42 -8.07
CA ALA A 280 -10.32 21.46 -7.86
C ALA A 280 -11.68 21.01 -8.39
N GLY A 281 -12.70 21.89 -8.24
CA GLY A 281 -14.08 21.58 -8.62
C GLY A 281 -14.66 20.43 -7.80
N ASP A 282 -15.28 19.47 -8.47
CA ASP A 282 -15.83 18.26 -7.84
C ASP A 282 -14.89 17.06 -7.88
N VAL A 283 -13.64 17.25 -8.36
CA VAL A 283 -12.61 16.22 -8.49
C VAL A 283 -11.80 16.12 -7.21
N THR A 284 -11.62 14.90 -6.70
CA THR A 284 -10.68 14.57 -5.61
C THR A 284 -9.91 13.32 -5.97
N ARG A 285 -8.72 13.13 -5.35
CA ARG A 285 -7.94 11.89 -5.53
C ARG A 285 -8.73 10.65 -5.16
N ASP A 286 -9.47 10.70 -4.04
CA ASP A 286 -10.30 9.57 -3.58
C ASP A 286 -11.38 9.19 -4.61
N LYS A 287 -12.06 10.18 -5.21
CA LYS A 287 -13.06 9.93 -6.27
C LYS A 287 -12.42 9.31 -7.51
N LEU A 288 -11.23 9.78 -7.92
CA LEU A 288 -10.51 9.21 -9.06
C LEU A 288 -10.09 7.76 -8.77
N VAL A 289 -9.57 7.49 -7.58
CA VAL A 289 -9.21 6.13 -7.12
C VAL A 289 -10.45 5.24 -7.09
N GLN A 290 -11.59 5.75 -6.57
CA GLN A 290 -12.83 4.97 -6.51
C GLN A 290 -13.33 4.57 -7.90
N VAL A 291 -13.28 5.47 -8.89
CA VAL A 291 -13.63 5.14 -10.29
C VAL A 291 -12.75 4.00 -10.83
N ILE A 292 -11.47 3.98 -10.46
CA ILE A 292 -10.54 2.93 -10.89
C ILE A 292 -10.86 1.60 -10.21
N LEU A 293 -11.14 1.62 -8.91
CA LEU A 293 -11.49 0.42 -8.14
C LEU A 293 -12.85 -0.17 -8.59
N ASP A 294 -13.84 0.68 -8.84
CA ASP A 294 -15.17 0.25 -9.31
C ASP A 294 -15.13 -0.40 -10.70
N ALA A 295 -14.10 -0.09 -11.49
CA ALA A 295 -13.90 -0.68 -12.81
C ALA A 295 -13.06 -1.97 -12.79
N GLN A 296 -12.68 -2.46 -11.61
CA GLN A 296 -11.94 -3.71 -11.47
C GLN A 296 -12.78 -4.88 -11.96
N ILE A 297 -12.23 -5.65 -12.89
CA ILE A 297 -12.83 -6.90 -13.36
C ILE A 297 -12.35 -8.02 -12.45
N SER A 298 -13.29 -8.76 -11.84
CA SER A 298 -13.04 -9.91 -10.96
C SER A 298 -12.46 -11.10 -11.73
#